data_dd186f534db9fa18b5417798e4e8a15f
#
_entry.id   dd186f534db9fa18b5417798e4e8a15f
#
_cell.length_a   1.000
_cell.length_b   1.000
_cell.length_c   1.000
_cell.angle_alpha   90.00
_cell.angle_beta   90.00
_cell.angle_gamma   90.00
#
_symmetry.space_group_name_H-M   'P 1'
#
loop_
_entity.id
_entity.type
_entity.pdbx_description
1 polymer ?
#
loop_
_entity_poly.entity_id
_entity_poly.type
_entity_poly.pdbx_seq_one_letter_code
_entity_poly.pdbx_strand_id
1 'polypeptide(L)'
;MLLDHYVSAMDSWKGRIDSETDYDAFRWHQWVQPIDLNDDGAPFTGKLGFAFIGFCSDKGVARNKGRTGTALAPDFVRGQMSGLPCTFSQEVKLYDAGDIICDEISLEEGQRELGCAVEEILCRNLFPIVLGGGHETTFGHFQGQHNFLKDKGKTPELGIVNFDAHFDLRPYDMGNSSGTMFRQMADVCKAEGTPYHYFPIGIQQHSNTVSLFKKAEELGVDYVLAKDLQASNLESILERMDQFLYQCDDTYITVCSDVFSSAFAPGVSAPQSLGLDPEIVLPLIKHVLRTRKVRGFDICEISPRFDQDNTTANLGAVIIFAVVNTLCRLNSLSI
;
A
#
# COMPACT_ATOMS: atom_id res chain seq x y z
N MET A 1 -22.81 -0.77 -0.87
CA MET A 1 -22.79 -2.24 -0.58
C MET A 1 -22.38 -2.40 0.86
N LEU A 2 -23.06 -3.25 1.66
CA LEU A 2 -22.64 -3.51 3.03
C LEU A 2 -21.38 -4.39 3.02
N LEU A 3 -20.42 -4.07 3.88
CA LEU A 3 -19.21 -4.85 4.12
C LEU A 3 -19.51 -5.79 5.29
N ASP A 4 -19.54 -7.11 5.02
CA ASP A 4 -20.02 -8.10 5.99
C ASP A 4 -18.95 -8.50 7.03
N HIS A 5 -17.67 -8.41 6.65
CA HIS A 5 -16.53 -8.81 7.50
C HIS A 5 -15.67 -7.61 7.92
N TYR A 6 -16.32 -6.47 8.08
CA TYR A 6 -15.73 -5.20 8.44
C TYR A 6 -15.90 -4.92 9.94
N VAL A 7 -14.83 -4.50 10.60
CA VAL A 7 -14.81 -4.16 12.03
C VAL A 7 -14.04 -2.86 12.29
N SER A 8 -14.47 -2.10 13.30
CA SER A 8 -13.74 -0.92 13.76
C SER A 8 -12.41 -1.30 14.43
N ALA A 9 -11.36 -0.52 14.20
CA ALA A 9 -10.01 -0.75 14.72
C ALA A 9 -9.52 0.40 15.63
N MET A 10 -10.41 1.22 16.18
CA MET A 10 -10.04 2.37 17.01
C MET A 10 -9.29 2.00 18.30
N ASP A 11 -9.43 0.78 18.77
CA ASP A 11 -8.72 0.30 19.97
C ASP A 11 -7.19 0.22 19.81
N SER A 12 -6.69 0.20 18.59
CA SER A 12 -5.26 0.18 18.25
C SER A 12 -4.60 1.57 18.41
N TRP A 13 -5.39 2.65 18.42
CA TRP A 13 -4.90 4.02 18.49
C TRP A 13 -4.71 4.47 19.95
N LYS A 14 -3.57 4.10 20.53
CA LYS A 14 -3.20 4.45 21.91
C LYS A 14 -1.77 4.99 21.93
N GLY A 15 -1.55 6.03 22.74
CA GLY A 15 -0.23 6.61 22.83
C GLY A 15 -0.08 7.61 23.97
N ARG A 16 1.12 8.15 24.08
CA ARG A 16 1.44 9.23 25.04
C ARG A 16 0.75 10.52 24.62
N ILE A 17 0.17 11.22 25.56
CA ILE A 17 -0.40 12.56 25.39
C ILE A 17 0.59 13.57 25.97
N ASP A 18 1.13 14.44 25.12
CA ASP A 18 2.01 15.52 25.54
C ASP A 18 1.22 16.80 25.90
N SER A 19 0.07 17.02 25.25
CA SER A 19 -0.92 18.06 25.56
C SER A 19 -2.31 17.60 25.15
N GLU A 20 -3.33 18.07 25.87
CA GLU A 20 -4.75 17.83 25.51
C GLU A 20 -5.35 18.99 24.70
N THR A 21 -4.68 20.14 24.62
CA THR A 21 -5.24 21.38 24.05
C THR A 21 -4.33 22.06 23.04
N ASP A 22 -3.02 21.82 23.10
CA ASP A 22 -2.04 22.39 22.19
C ASP A 22 -1.83 21.46 20.99
N TYR A 23 -2.36 21.84 19.82
CA TYR A 23 -2.27 21.04 18.61
C TYR A 23 -0.83 20.77 18.16
N ASP A 24 0.10 21.69 18.41
CA ASP A 24 1.50 21.52 18.04
C ASP A 24 2.19 20.38 18.81
N ALA A 25 1.58 19.93 19.91
CA ALA A 25 1.99 18.77 20.68
C ALA A 25 1.15 17.50 20.44
N PHE A 26 0.19 17.55 19.49
CA PHE A 26 -0.69 16.39 19.21
C PHE A 26 0.06 15.29 18.47
N ARG A 27 -0.35 14.07 18.79
CA ARG A 27 0.04 12.84 18.09
C ARG A 27 -1.12 12.29 17.30
N TRP A 28 -0.86 11.42 16.33
CA TRP A 28 -1.89 10.90 15.43
C TRP A 28 -3.05 10.25 16.16
N HIS A 29 -2.82 9.49 17.25
CA HIS A 29 -3.91 8.90 18.04
C HIS A 29 -4.88 9.92 18.65
N GLN A 30 -4.47 11.18 18.86
CA GLN A 30 -5.34 12.27 19.31
C GLN A 30 -6.11 12.94 18.16
N TRP A 31 -5.70 12.69 16.90
CA TRP A 31 -6.24 13.34 15.72
C TRP A 31 -7.06 12.43 14.80
N VAL A 32 -6.79 11.12 14.80
CA VAL A 32 -7.51 10.11 14.04
C VAL A 32 -8.94 9.99 14.56
N GLN A 33 -9.90 9.96 13.65
CA GLN A 33 -11.32 9.79 13.93
C GLN A 33 -11.85 8.52 13.27
N PRO A 34 -12.81 7.80 13.89
CA PRO A 34 -13.43 6.65 13.24
C PRO A 34 -14.32 7.10 12.09
N ILE A 35 -14.38 6.27 11.05
CA ILE A 35 -15.36 6.39 9.97
C ILE A 35 -15.95 5.00 9.71
N ASP A 36 -17.27 4.87 9.68
CA ASP A 36 -17.93 3.65 9.28
C ASP A 36 -18.25 3.70 7.78
N LEU A 37 -17.72 2.73 7.03
CA LEU A 37 -17.95 2.63 5.59
C LEU A 37 -19.33 2.07 5.26
N ASN A 38 -20.02 1.44 6.21
CA ASN A 38 -21.39 0.96 6.05
C ASN A 38 -22.45 2.05 6.26
N ASP A 39 -22.08 3.19 6.84
CA ASP A 39 -22.98 4.33 6.99
C ASP A 39 -23.12 5.13 5.69
N ASP A 40 -24.28 5.75 5.47
CA ASP A 40 -24.53 6.69 4.38
C ASP A 40 -23.79 8.03 4.63
N GLY A 41 -22.44 7.98 4.57
CA GLY A 41 -21.57 9.13 4.83
C GLY A 41 -21.54 10.11 3.65
N ALA A 42 -21.66 11.42 3.94
CA ALA A 42 -21.43 12.45 2.92
C ALA A 42 -19.94 12.47 2.52
N PRO A 43 -19.63 12.81 1.24
CA PRO A 43 -18.26 13.01 0.80
C PRO A 43 -17.53 14.07 1.63
N PHE A 44 -16.27 13.83 1.92
CA PHE A 44 -15.40 14.79 2.60
C PHE A 44 -15.26 16.07 1.75
N THR A 45 -15.54 17.20 2.34
CA THR A 45 -15.54 18.53 1.68
C THR A 45 -14.33 19.39 2.09
N GLY A 46 -13.45 18.85 2.96
CA GLY A 46 -12.20 19.53 3.37
C GLY A 46 -11.13 19.50 2.28
N LYS A 47 -9.96 20.05 2.60
CA LYS A 47 -8.86 20.18 1.63
C LYS A 47 -8.13 18.86 1.34
N LEU A 48 -7.87 18.06 2.38
CA LEU A 48 -7.16 16.79 2.28
C LEU A 48 -7.58 15.87 3.43
N GLY A 49 -8.04 14.68 3.09
CA GLY A 49 -8.42 13.65 4.05
C GLY A 49 -7.81 12.31 3.66
N PHE A 50 -7.39 11.55 4.67
CA PHE A 50 -6.85 10.21 4.52
C PHE A 50 -7.75 9.23 5.28
N ALA A 51 -7.91 8.03 4.74
CA ALA A 51 -8.58 6.94 5.44
C ALA A 51 -7.67 5.70 5.49
N PHE A 52 -7.36 5.25 6.70
CA PHE A 52 -6.65 3.99 6.94
C PHE A 52 -7.65 2.85 6.93
N ILE A 53 -7.35 1.79 6.21
CA ILE A 53 -8.13 0.54 6.17
C ILE A 53 -7.19 -0.65 6.28
N GLY A 54 -7.45 -1.57 7.18
CA GLY A 54 -6.66 -2.79 7.34
C GLY A 54 -7.22 -3.96 6.54
N PHE A 55 -6.31 -4.83 6.12
CA PHE A 55 -6.64 -6.12 5.50
C PHE A 55 -6.00 -7.25 6.33
N CYS A 56 -6.79 -7.85 7.21
CA CYS A 56 -6.33 -8.86 8.15
C CYS A 56 -6.33 -10.25 7.50
N SER A 57 -5.36 -10.51 6.63
CA SER A 57 -5.17 -11.79 5.94
C SER A 57 -3.70 -12.18 5.84
N ASP A 58 -3.45 -13.47 5.96
CA ASP A 58 -2.20 -14.13 5.54
C ASP A 58 -2.48 -15.39 4.70
N LYS A 59 -3.70 -15.48 4.16
CA LYS A 59 -4.13 -16.63 3.35
C LYS A 59 -3.35 -16.72 2.05
N GLY A 60 -3.04 -15.59 1.42
CA GLY A 60 -2.21 -15.55 0.23
C GLY A 60 -0.77 -15.93 0.52
N VAL A 61 -0.22 -15.48 1.65
CA VAL A 61 1.10 -15.89 2.14
C VAL A 61 1.16 -17.40 2.35
N ALA A 62 0.15 -17.97 3.03
CA ALA A 62 0.05 -19.41 3.25
C ALA A 62 -0.03 -20.20 1.93
N ARG A 63 -0.87 -19.76 0.99
CA ARG A 63 -0.99 -20.38 -0.35
C ARG A 63 0.31 -20.30 -1.14
N ASN A 64 1.07 -19.22 -0.97
CA ASN A 64 2.38 -19.02 -1.59
C ASN A 64 3.50 -19.78 -0.85
N LYS A 65 3.16 -20.56 0.18
CA LYS A 65 4.08 -21.32 1.05
C LYS A 65 5.04 -20.41 1.83
N GLY A 66 4.64 -19.17 2.07
CA GLY A 66 5.36 -18.22 2.90
C GLY A 66 5.09 -18.43 4.39
N ARG A 67 5.73 -17.60 5.21
CA ARG A 67 5.59 -17.62 6.67
C ARG A 67 4.43 -16.72 7.09
N THR A 68 3.36 -17.31 7.62
CA THR A 68 2.15 -16.60 8.08
C THR A 68 2.40 -15.73 9.30
N GLY A 69 1.57 -14.71 9.48
CA GLY A 69 1.61 -13.75 10.59
C GLY A 69 1.32 -12.31 10.17
N THR A 70 1.12 -12.08 8.88
CA THR A 70 0.84 -10.75 8.32
C THR A 70 -0.59 -10.27 8.60
N ALA A 71 -1.52 -11.17 8.92
CA ALA A 71 -2.89 -10.79 9.31
C ALA A 71 -2.95 -9.85 10.53
N LEU A 72 -1.89 -9.82 11.35
CA LEU A 72 -1.77 -8.93 12.51
C LEU A 72 -1.17 -7.56 12.18
N ALA A 73 -0.64 -7.38 10.97
CA ALA A 73 0.07 -6.16 10.59
C ALA A 73 -0.73 -4.87 10.78
N PRO A 74 -2.03 -4.80 10.41
CA PRO A 74 -2.80 -3.57 10.55
C PRO A 74 -2.82 -3.01 11.97
N ASP A 75 -3.02 -3.88 12.97
CA ASP A 75 -3.03 -3.46 14.39
C ASP A 75 -1.65 -2.96 14.83
N PHE A 76 -0.57 -3.69 14.53
CA PHE A 76 0.78 -3.32 14.92
C PHE A 76 1.26 -2.02 14.25
N VAL A 77 0.93 -1.81 12.98
CA VAL A 77 1.27 -0.58 12.25
C VAL A 77 0.52 0.62 12.85
N ARG A 78 -0.79 0.48 13.17
CA ARG A 78 -1.55 1.53 13.88
C ARG A 78 -0.91 1.88 15.22
N GLY A 79 -0.50 0.87 15.99
CA GLY A 79 0.22 1.08 17.25
C GLY A 79 1.47 1.94 17.07
N GLN A 80 2.24 1.72 16.00
CA GLN A 80 3.42 2.54 15.70
C GLN A 80 3.04 3.94 15.18
N MET A 81 2.01 4.05 14.33
CA MET A 81 1.50 5.35 13.85
C MET A 81 0.93 6.22 14.96
N SER A 82 0.39 5.62 16.02
CA SER A 82 -0.23 6.32 17.16
C SER A 82 0.67 7.38 17.79
N GLY A 83 1.98 7.11 17.86
CA GLY A 83 2.97 8.01 18.43
C GLY A 83 3.49 9.11 17.50
N LEU A 84 3.12 9.11 16.21
CA LEU A 84 3.62 10.07 15.23
C LEU A 84 3.07 11.49 15.51
N PRO A 85 3.87 12.56 15.33
CA PRO A 85 3.40 13.93 15.55
C PRO A 85 2.49 14.42 14.39
N CYS A 86 1.53 15.28 14.72
CA CYS A 86 0.76 16.02 13.72
C CYS A 86 1.61 17.17 13.16
N THR A 87 2.24 16.97 11.99
CA THR A 87 3.12 17.96 11.32
C THR A 87 2.42 18.64 10.14
N PHE A 88 1.10 18.73 10.19
CA PHE A 88 0.25 19.26 9.15
C PHE A 88 -0.85 20.16 9.74
N SER A 89 -1.44 21.02 8.89
CA SER A 89 -2.54 21.89 9.29
C SER A 89 -3.75 21.11 9.81
N GLN A 90 -4.51 21.70 10.74
CA GLN A 90 -5.79 21.15 11.22
C GLN A 90 -6.86 20.96 10.14
N GLU A 91 -6.63 21.51 8.93
CA GLU A 91 -7.48 21.28 7.75
C GLU A 91 -7.29 19.87 7.14
N VAL A 92 -6.20 19.18 7.50
CA VAL A 92 -5.97 17.77 7.16
C VAL A 92 -6.73 16.89 8.15
N LYS A 93 -7.43 15.89 7.63
CA LYS A 93 -8.15 14.91 8.46
C LYS A 93 -7.59 13.52 8.25
N LEU A 94 -7.45 12.81 9.37
CA LEU A 94 -7.09 11.41 9.42
C LEU A 94 -8.29 10.62 9.92
N TYR A 95 -8.70 9.62 9.16
CA TYR A 95 -9.78 8.70 9.54
C TYR A 95 -9.24 7.29 9.63
N ASP A 96 -9.81 6.50 10.53
CA ASP A 96 -9.65 5.06 10.55
C ASP A 96 -10.96 4.42 10.10
N ALA A 97 -10.87 3.72 8.98
CA ALA A 97 -11.98 3.00 8.37
C ALA A 97 -12.07 1.53 8.84
N GLY A 98 -11.35 1.12 9.88
CA GLY A 98 -11.42 -0.24 10.43
C GLY A 98 -10.64 -1.28 9.62
N ASP A 99 -11.07 -2.53 9.72
CA ASP A 99 -10.41 -3.69 9.14
C ASP A 99 -11.39 -4.61 8.41
N ILE A 100 -10.93 -5.19 7.31
CA ILE A 100 -11.55 -6.36 6.68
C ILE A 100 -10.92 -7.61 7.30
N ILE A 101 -11.73 -8.41 8.00
CA ILE A 101 -11.30 -9.64 8.68
C ILE A 101 -11.52 -10.84 7.77
N CYS A 102 -10.45 -11.58 7.48
CA CYS A 102 -10.48 -12.67 6.51
C CYS A 102 -10.49 -14.07 7.14
N ASP A 103 -10.67 -14.21 8.45
CA ASP A 103 -10.52 -15.51 9.13
C ASP A 103 -11.48 -16.59 8.60
N GLU A 104 -12.74 -16.24 8.40
CA GLU A 104 -13.83 -17.18 8.04
C GLU A 104 -14.21 -17.16 6.55
N ILE A 105 -13.64 -16.26 5.74
CA ILE A 105 -13.95 -16.11 4.32
C ILE A 105 -12.80 -16.52 3.43
N SER A 106 -13.05 -16.73 2.15
CA SER A 106 -12.00 -16.98 1.16
C SER A 106 -11.12 -15.74 0.96
N LEU A 107 -9.90 -15.93 0.48
CA LEU A 107 -9.02 -14.81 0.11
C LEU A 107 -9.68 -13.92 -0.95
N GLU A 108 -10.30 -14.55 -1.94
CA GLU A 108 -10.96 -13.88 -3.05
C GLU A 108 -12.15 -13.02 -2.61
N GLU A 109 -12.86 -13.48 -1.59
CA GLU A 109 -13.96 -12.72 -0.96
C GLU A 109 -13.43 -11.54 -0.16
N GLY A 110 -12.41 -11.75 0.67
CA GLY A 110 -11.75 -10.67 1.38
C GLY A 110 -11.18 -9.60 0.43
N GLN A 111 -10.53 -10.00 -0.65
CA GLN A 111 -10.04 -9.08 -1.68
C GLN A 111 -11.18 -8.26 -2.32
N ARG A 112 -12.33 -8.89 -2.58
CA ARG A 112 -13.50 -8.18 -3.10
C ARG A 112 -14.05 -7.17 -2.08
N GLU A 113 -14.15 -7.53 -0.80
CA GLU A 113 -14.61 -6.61 0.25
C GLU A 113 -13.62 -5.45 0.44
N LEU A 114 -12.33 -5.71 0.41
CA LEU A 114 -11.33 -4.63 0.42
C LEU A 114 -11.49 -3.71 -0.79
N GLY A 115 -11.76 -4.27 -1.96
CA GLY A 115 -12.04 -3.49 -3.17
C GLY A 115 -13.23 -2.55 -2.99
N CYS A 116 -14.34 -3.06 -2.44
CA CYS A 116 -15.51 -2.23 -2.13
C CYS A 116 -15.20 -1.14 -1.10
N ALA A 117 -14.41 -1.46 -0.06
CA ALA A 117 -14.01 -0.48 0.94
C ALA A 117 -13.14 0.64 0.36
N VAL A 118 -12.15 0.31 -0.47
CA VAL A 118 -11.29 1.29 -1.16
C VAL A 118 -12.10 2.17 -2.10
N GLU A 119 -13.01 1.59 -2.87
CA GLU A 119 -13.92 2.33 -3.76
C GLU A 119 -14.79 3.32 -2.98
N GLU A 120 -15.37 2.89 -1.84
CA GLU A 120 -16.17 3.75 -0.97
C GLU A 120 -15.33 4.90 -0.36
N ILE A 121 -14.10 4.63 0.09
CA ILE A 121 -13.17 5.66 0.57
C ILE A 121 -12.91 6.71 -0.51
N LEU A 122 -12.66 6.28 -1.76
CA LEU A 122 -12.47 7.19 -2.90
C LEU A 122 -13.75 7.96 -3.26
N CYS A 123 -14.92 7.33 -3.17
CA CYS A 123 -16.22 7.98 -3.37
C CYS A 123 -16.49 9.06 -2.31
N ARG A 124 -15.99 8.87 -1.09
CA ARG A 124 -16.01 9.86 0.00
C ARG A 124 -14.94 10.95 -0.15
N ASN A 125 -14.22 11.01 -1.27
CA ASN A 125 -13.15 11.99 -1.52
C ASN A 125 -12.03 11.93 -0.48
N LEU A 126 -11.71 10.72 -0.01
CA LEU A 126 -10.61 10.44 0.90
C LEU A 126 -9.50 9.68 0.16
N PHE A 127 -8.26 9.87 0.60
CA PHE A 127 -7.11 9.12 0.07
C PHE A 127 -6.95 7.81 0.85
N PRO A 128 -7.12 6.63 0.21
CA PRO A 128 -6.97 5.35 0.89
C PRO A 128 -5.49 5.05 1.20
N ILE A 129 -5.24 4.66 2.45
CA ILE A 129 -3.98 4.06 2.90
C ILE A 129 -4.32 2.68 3.43
N VAL A 130 -3.98 1.64 2.68
CA VAL A 130 -4.28 0.27 3.05
C VAL A 130 -3.12 -0.31 3.86
N LEU A 131 -3.44 -0.76 5.06
CA LEU A 131 -2.54 -1.49 5.94
C LEU A 131 -2.71 -2.97 5.62
N GLY A 132 -1.80 -3.52 4.84
CA GLY A 132 -1.96 -4.86 4.30
C GLY A 132 -1.63 -5.97 5.28
N GLY A 133 -2.17 -7.13 4.98
CA GLY A 133 -1.68 -8.42 5.38
C GLY A 133 -0.53 -8.86 4.47
N GLY A 134 -0.63 -10.03 3.83
CA GLY A 134 0.29 -10.40 2.74
C GLY A 134 0.10 -9.54 1.50
N HIS A 135 1.03 -9.62 0.54
CA HIS A 135 0.97 -8.75 -0.65
C HIS A 135 -0.26 -9.02 -1.55
N GLU A 136 -1.00 -10.11 -1.33
CA GLU A 136 -2.34 -10.34 -1.92
C GLU A 136 -3.33 -9.21 -1.69
N THR A 137 -3.13 -8.38 -0.67
CA THR A 137 -3.86 -7.14 -0.36
C THR A 137 -3.97 -6.23 -1.58
N THR A 138 -2.88 -6.09 -2.31
CA THR A 138 -2.74 -5.18 -3.45
C THR A 138 -3.75 -5.48 -4.57
N PHE A 139 -4.21 -6.73 -4.72
CA PHE A 139 -5.24 -7.05 -5.70
C PHE A 139 -6.61 -6.44 -5.33
N GLY A 140 -7.01 -6.52 -4.06
CA GLY A 140 -8.23 -5.87 -3.57
C GLY A 140 -8.14 -4.35 -3.70
N HIS A 141 -7.00 -3.75 -3.34
CA HIS A 141 -6.75 -2.31 -3.51
C HIS A 141 -6.86 -1.88 -4.99
N PHE A 142 -6.24 -2.64 -5.89
CA PHE A 142 -6.37 -2.40 -7.33
C PHE A 142 -7.83 -2.45 -7.79
N GLN A 143 -8.60 -3.48 -7.38
CA GLN A 143 -10.01 -3.63 -7.76
C GLN A 143 -10.83 -2.39 -7.38
N GLY A 144 -10.64 -1.87 -6.15
CA GLY A 144 -11.37 -0.69 -5.68
C GLY A 144 -11.04 0.57 -6.48
N GLN A 145 -9.76 0.81 -6.78
CA GLN A 145 -9.37 1.95 -7.62
C GLN A 145 -9.85 1.81 -9.07
N HIS A 146 -9.71 0.61 -9.61
CA HIS A 146 -10.14 0.30 -10.98
C HIS A 146 -11.65 0.49 -11.15
N ASN A 147 -12.46 -0.01 -10.23
CA ASN A 147 -13.91 0.17 -10.22
C ASN A 147 -14.29 1.65 -10.09
N PHE A 148 -13.69 2.36 -9.14
CA PHE A 148 -13.91 3.80 -8.95
C PHE A 148 -13.69 4.59 -10.24
N LEU A 149 -12.61 4.29 -11.00
CA LEU A 149 -12.33 4.97 -12.27
C LEU A 149 -13.38 4.63 -13.33
N LYS A 150 -13.83 3.37 -13.41
CA LYS A 150 -14.91 2.94 -14.33
C LYS A 150 -16.22 3.65 -14.01
N ASP A 151 -16.60 3.75 -12.76
CA ASP A 151 -17.82 4.42 -12.31
C ASP A 151 -17.82 5.93 -12.61
N LYS A 152 -16.63 6.53 -12.69
CA LYS A 152 -16.46 7.92 -13.18
C LYS A 152 -16.50 8.03 -14.71
N GLY A 153 -16.76 6.93 -15.42
CA GLY A 153 -16.83 6.90 -16.90
C GLY A 153 -15.46 7.03 -17.58
N LYS A 154 -14.39 6.73 -16.86
CA LYS A 154 -13.02 6.72 -17.40
C LYS A 154 -12.64 5.32 -17.86
N THR A 155 -11.83 5.22 -18.92
CA THR A 155 -11.04 4.02 -19.15
C THR A 155 -9.96 3.97 -18.06
N PRO A 156 -9.88 2.92 -17.24
CA PRO A 156 -8.86 2.87 -16.19
C PRO A 156 -7.46 2.72 -16.80
N GLU A 157 -6.68 3.79 -16.79
CA GLU A 157 -5.25 3.80 -17.14
C GLU A 157 -4.44 3.95 -15.85
N LEU A 158 -4.60 2.95 -14.96
CA LEU A 158 -4.02 2.95 -13.63
C LEU A 158 -2.59 2.37 -13.66
N GLY A 159 -1.61 3.22 -13.39
CA GLY A 159 -0.21 2.82 -13.22
C GLY A 159 0.04 2.26 -11.82
N ILE A 160 0.76 1.15 -11.76
CA ILE A 160 1.12 0.46 -10.52
C ILE A 160 2.63 0.62 -10.31
N VAL A 161 3.04 1.39 -9.30
CA VAL A 161 4.44 1.47 -8.88
C VAL A 161 4.61 0.58 -7.66
N ASN A 162 5.35 -0.51 -7.82
CA ASN A 162 5.56 -1.53 -6.79
C ASN A 162 7.01 -1.50 -6.29
N PHE A 163 7.21 -1.30 -5.00
CA PHE A 163 8.51 -1.48 -4.35
C PHE A 163 8.56 -2.88 -3.73
N ASP A 164 9.34 -3.78 -4.33
CA ASP A 164 9.31 -5.20 -4.02
C ASP A 164 10.61 -5.91 -4.42
N ALA A 165 10.99 -6.92 -3.66
CA ALA A 165 12.05 -7.85 -4.05
C ALA A 165 11.60 -8.86 -5.13
N HIS A 166 10.28 -9.03 -5.30
CA HIS A 166 9.65 -10.03 -6.16
C HIS A 166 8.81 -9.41 -7.27
N PHE A 167 8.61 -10.16 -8.37
CA PHE A 167 7.70 -9.75 -9.44
C PHE A 167 6.23 -10.02 -9.14
N ASP A 168 5.94 -11.02 -8.33
CA ASP A 168 4.59 -11.50 -8.00
C ASP A 168 3.70 -11.73 -9.24
N LEU A 169 4.33 -12.28 -10.28
CA LEU A 169 3.74 -12.67 -11.58
C LEU A 169 3.57 -14.19 -11.70
N ARG A 170 3.48 -14.92 -10.57
CA ARG A 170 3.31 -16.38 -10.58
C ARG A 170 1.99 -16.78 -11.23
N PRO A 171 1.91 -17.99 -11.83
CA PRO A 171 0.64 -18.56 -12.26
C PRO A 171 -0.27 -18.78 -11.04
N TYR A 172 -1.59 -18.67 -11.23
CA TYR A 172 -2.59 -18.82 -10.17
C TYR A 172 -3.65 -19.89 -10.48
N ASP A 173 -3.29 -20.91 -11.26
CA ASP A 173 -4.14 -22.08 -11.53
C ASP A 173 -4.57 -22.82 -10.26
N MET A 174 -3.81 -22.66 -9.18
CA MET A 174 -4.09 -23.22 -7.85
C MET A 174 -4.76 -22.22 -6.90
N GLY A 175 -5.23 -21.08 -7.40
CA GLY A 175 -5.85 -19.98 -6.64
C GLY A 175 -4.92 -18.79 -6.41
N ASN A 176 -5.52 -17.70 -5.98
CA ASN A 176 -4.83 -16.44 -5.68
C ASN A 176 -3.85 -16.60 -4.51
N SER A 177 -2.75 -15.88 -4.53
CA SER A 177 -1.76 -15.87 -3.45
C SER A 177 -1.00 -14.54 -3.39
N SER A 178 -0.13 -14.37 -2.41
CA SER A 178 0.75 -13.21 -2.29
C SER A 178 1.82 -13.11 -3.39
N GLY A 179 1.90 -14.05 -4.30
CA GLY A 179 2.84 -14.04 -5.42
C GLY A 179 2.17 -13.97 -6.80
N THR A 180 0.87 -13.68 -6.89
CA THR A 180 0.10 -13.81 -8.14
C THR A 180 -0.64 -12.56 -8.58
N MET A 181 -0.77 -11.55 -7.71
CA MET A 181 -1.70 -10.45 -7.90
C MET A 181 -1.40 -9.61 -9.14
N PHE A 182 -0.16 -9.34 -9.47
CA PHE A 182 0.15 -8.52 -10.66
C PHE A 182 -0.13 -9.26 -11.97
N ARG A 183 -0.05 -10.58 -11.98
CA ARG A 183 -0.52 -11.38 -13.11
C ARG A 183 -2.05 -11.34 -13.23
N GLN A 184 -2.77 -11.43 -12.10
CA GLN A 184 -4.22 -11.30 -12.08
C GLN A 184 -4.68 -9.94 -12.61
N MET A 185 -4.00 -8.85 -12.22
CA MET A 185 -4.28 -7.50 -12.72
C MET A 185 -4.06 -7.39 -14.23
N ALA A 186 -2.97 -7.99 -14.74
CA ALA A 186 -2.71 -8.04 -16.19
C ALA A 186 -3.83 -8.77 -16.93
N ASP A 187 -4.32 -9.90 -16.37
CA ASP A 187 -5.41 -10.67 -16.99
C ASP A 187 -6.75 -9.92 -16.91
N VAL A 188 -7.04 -9.17 -15.83
CA VAL A 188 -8.21 -8.28 -15.74
C VAL A 188 -8.14 -7.19 -16.81
N CYS A 189 -7.03 -6.47 -16.89
CA CYS A 189 -6.83 -5.41 -17.88
C CYS A 189 -7.00 -5.97 -19.31
N LYS A 190 -6.43 -7.14 -19.59
CA LYS A 190 -6.56 -7.82 -20.89
C LYS A 190 -8.01 -8.19 -21.20
N ALA A 191 -8.75 -8.72 -20.23
CA ALA A 191 -10.14 -9.12 -20.39
C ALA A 191 -11.06 -7.92 -20.66
N GLU A 192 -10.74 -6.76 -20.06
CA GLU A 192 -11.49 -5.51 -20.23
C GLU A 192 -10.99 -4.64 -21.41
N GLY A 193 -9.89 -5.02 -22.03
CA GLY A 193 -9.29 -4.25 -23.13
C GLY A 193 -8.70 -2.91 -22.66
N THR A 194 -8.29 -2.83 -21.37
CA THR A 194 -7.62 -1.66 -20.79
C THR A 194 -6.10 -1.85 -20.76
N PRO A 195 -5.30 -0.78 -20.78
CA PRO A 195 -3.85 -0.88 -20.64
C PRO A 195 -3.44 -1.49 -19.29
N TYR A 196 -2.38 -2.28 -19.28
CA TYR A 196 -1.74 -2.77 -18.07
C TYR A 196 -0.41 -2.04 -17.87
N HIS A 197 -0.33 -1.22 -16.83
CA HIS A 197 0.87 -0.46 -16.50
C HIS A 197 1.41 -0.91 -15.13
N TYR A 198 2.56 -1.58 -15.12
CA TYR A 198 3.21 -2.11 -13.93
C TYR A 198 4.70 -1.80 -13.96
N PHE A 199 5.21 -1.18 -12.88
CA PHE A 199 6.61 -0.80 -12.75
C PHE A 199 7.18 -1.23 -11.40
N PRO A 200 7.74 -2.45 -11.29
CA PRO A 200 8.36 -2.93 -10.07
C PRO A 200 9.80 -2.41 -9.90
N ILE A 201 10.12 -2.00 -8.67
CA ILE A 201 11.39 -1.41 -8.25
C ILE A 201 11.94 -2.20 -7.08
N GLY A 202 13.19 -2.65 -7.17
CA GLY A 202 13.85 -3.39 -6.10
C GLY A 202 13.98 -4.89 -6.36
N ILE A 203 13.68 -5.34 -7.57
CA ILE A 203 13.66 -6.76 -7.94
C ILE A 203 15.02 -7.42 -7.65
N GLN A 204 14.99 -8.51 -6.87
CA GLN A 204 16.15 -9.32 -6.53
C GLN A 204 16.31 -10.49 -7.51
N GLN A 205 17.44 -10.58 -8.19
CA GLN A 205 17.69 -11.67 -9.16
C GLN A 205 17.70 -13.05 -8.50
N HIS A 206 18.17 -13.15 -7.27
CA HIS A 206 18.26 -14.41 -6.55
C HIS A 206 16.93 -14.86 -5.92
N SER A 207 15.93 -13.96 -5.87
CA SER A 207 14.60 -14.25 -5.31
C SER A 207 13.54 -14.49 -6.38
N ASN A 208 13.90 -14.38 -7.67
CA ASN A 208 12.99 -14.56 -8.79
C ASN A 208 13.50 -15.61 -9.78
N THR A 209 12.64 -16.55 -10.13
CA THR A 209 12.97 -17.56 -11.14
C THR A 209 13.03 -16.95 -12.55
N VAL A 210 13.78 -17.61 -13.45
CA VAL A 210 13.86 -17.19 -14.87
C VAL A 210 12.47 -17.10 -15.53
N SER A 211 11.51 -17.92 -15.12
CA SER A 211 10.14 -17.87 -15.64
C SER A 211 9.41 -16.57 -15.31
N LEU A 212 9.70 -15.94 -14.15
CA LEU A 212 9.12 -14.66 -13.78
C LEU A 212 9.70 -13.51 -14.59
N PHE A 213 11.01 -13.53 -14.87
CA PHE A 213 11.64 -12.57 -15.81
C PHE A 213 11.04 -12.67 -17.21
N LYS A 214 10.87 -13.91 -17.73
CA LYS A 214 10.21 -14.13 -19.03
C LYS A 214 8.77 -13.64 -19.03
N LYS A 215 8.03 -13.82 -17.92
CA LYS A 215 6.66 -13.33 -17.81
C LYS A 215 6.61 -11.81 -17.78
N ALA A 216 7.52 -11.14 -17.09
CA ALA A 216 7.65 -9.69 -17.11
C ALA A 216 7.92 -9.16 -18.53
N GLU A 217 8.85 -9.80 -19.26
CA GLU A 217 9.14 -9.49 -20.67
C GLU A 217 7.91 -9.69 -21.57
N GLU A 218 7.21 -10.84 -21.45
CA GLU A 218 5.97 -11.15 -22.19
C GLU A 218 4.88 -10.09 -21.98
N LEU A 219 4.77 -9.54 -20.76
CA LEU A 219 3.81 -8.50 -20.40
C LEU A 219 4.31 -7.07 -20.73
N GLY A 220 5.52 -6.92 -21.25
CA GLY A 220 6.11 -5.61 -21.54
C GLY A 220 6.43 -4.79 -20.28
N VAL A 221 6.65 -5.46 -19.15
CA VAL A 221 6.94 -4.83 -17.85
C VAL A 221 8.39 -4.35 -17.83
N ASP A 222 8.58 -3.04 -17.67
CA ASP A 222 9.88 -2.46 -17.33
C ASP A 222 10.09 -2.51 -15.81
N TYR A 223 11.30 -2.84 -15.33
CA TYR A 223 11.59 -3.05 -13.91
C TYR A 223 12.99 -2.59 -13.53
N VAL A 224 13.17 -2.27 -12.24
CA VAL A 224 14.48 -1.87 -11.68
C VAL A 224 14.99 -2.96 -10.75
N LEU A 225 16.19 -3.49 -11.02
CA LEU A 225 16.85 -4.43 -10.12
C LEU A 225 17.38 -3.72 -8.89
N ALA A 226 17.31 -4.36 -7.72
CA ALA A 226 17.82 -3.81 -6.47
C ALA A 226 19.30 -3.42 -6.56
N LYS A 227 20.13 -4.23 -7.24
CA LYS A 227 21.56 -3.96 -7.42
C LYS A 227 21.85 -2.69 -8.24
N ASP A 228 20.90 -2.24 -9.06
CA ASP A 228 21.05 -1.09 -9.96
C ASP A 228 20.58 0.21 -9.25
N LEU A 229 19.94 0.12 -8.07
CA LEU A 229 19.55 1.25 -7.23
C LEU A 229 20.76 1.79 -6.45
N GLN A 230 21.64 2.48 -7.14
CA GLN A 230 22.83 3.14 -6.60
C GLN A 230 22.79 4.63 -6.91
N ALA A 231 23.46 5.43 -6.10
CA ALA A 231 23.53 6.89 -6.29
C ALA A 231 23.99 7.29 -7.72
N SER A 232 24.89 6.51 -8.31
CA SER A 232 25.38 6.74 -9.67
C SER A 232 24.34 6.54 -10.77
N ASN A 233 23.28 5.77 -10.52
CA ASN A 233 22.27 5.39 -11.51
C ASN A 233 20.91 6.05 -11.23
N LEU A 234 20.79 6.81 -10.16
CA LEU A 234 19.50 7.34 -9.68
C LEU A 234 18.82 8.23 -10.73
N GLU A 235 19.58 9.07 -11.43
CA GLU A 235 19.04 9.95 -12.48
C GLU A 235 18.39 9.15 -13.62
N SER A 236 19.06 8.13 -14.11
CA SER A 236 18.50 7.28 -15.19
C SER A 236 17.28 6.47 -14.72
N ILE A 237 17.23 6.09 -13.46
CA ILE A 237 16.06 5.41 -12.86
C ILE A 237 14.89 6.37 -12.76
N LEU A 238 15.11 7.62 -12.33
CA LEU A 238 14.07 8.65 -12.28
C LEU A 238 13.53 8.96 -13.68
N GLU A 239 14.39 9.03 -14.70
CA GLU A 239 13.95 9.21 -16.09
C GLU A 239 13.03 8.06 -16.57
N ARG A 240 13.37 6.80 -16.26
CA ARG A 240 12.51 5.64 -16.57
C ARG A 240 11.19 5.68 -15.80
N MET A 241 11.22 6.07 -14.52
CA MET A 241 10.01 6.28 -13.74
C MET A 241 9.12 7.36 -14.36
N ASP A 242 9.71 8.50 -14.78
CA ASP A 242 8.96 9.59 -15.42
C ASP A 242 8.34 9.15 -16.75
N GLN A 243 9.07 8.36 -17.56
CA GLN A 243 8.53 7.78 -18.80
C GLN A 243 7.33 6.87 -18.53
N PHE A 244 7.41 6.03 -17.47
CA PHE A 244 6.31 5.20 -17.04
C PHE A 244 5.11 6.04 -16.56
N LEU A 245 5.35 6.99 -15.67
CA LEU A 245 4.32 7.85 -15.08
C LEU A 245 3.64 8.76 -16.11
N TYR A 246 4.34 9.09 -17.19
CA TYR A 246 3.76 9.87 -18.29
C TYR A 246 2.67 9.10 -19.04
N GLN A 247 2.75 7.77 -19.10
CA GLN A 247 1.78 6.92 -19.79
C GLN A 247 0.49 6.67 -18.99
N CYS A 248 0.49 7.02 -17.69
CA CYS A 248 -0.63 6.75 -16.80
C CYS A 248 -1.37 8.04 -16.46
N ASP A 249 -2.71 8.01 -16.44
CA ASP A 249 -3.53 9.13 -15.96
C ASP A 249 -3.61 9.15 -14.43
N ASP A 250 -3.80 8.00 -13.83
CA ASP A 250 -3.86 7.77 -12.41
C ASP A 250 -2.83 6.70 -12.02
N THR A 251 -2.28 6.78 -10.82
CA THR A 251 -1.32 5.79 -10.31
C THR A 251 -1.64 5.42 -8.86
N TYR A 252 -1.17 4.26 -8.43
CA TYR A 252 -1.05 3.98 -7.01
C TYR A 252 0.29 3.35 -6.68
N ILE A 253 0.68 3.46 -5.41
CA ILE A 253 1.94 2.95 -4.89
C ILE A 253 1.64 1.79 -3.96
N THR A 254 2.31 0.67 -4.17
CA THR A 254 2.33 -0.46 -3.26
C THR A 254 3.76 -0.74 -2.79
N VAL A 255 3.92 -1.04 -1.51
CA VAL A 255 5.20 -1.36 -0.90
C VAL A 255 5.11 -2.73 -0.23
N CYS A 256 5.82 -3.70 -0.78
CA CYS A 256 6.13 -4.94 -0.07
C CYS A 256 7.28 -4.67 0.91
N SER A 257 7.08 -4.91 2.20
CA SER A 257 8.11 -4.62 3.20
C SER A 257 9.36 -5.48 3.04
N ASP A 258 9.30 -6.56 2.25
CA ASP A 258 10.46 -7.39 1.95
C ASP A 258 11.40 -6.78 0.88
N VAL A 259 11.04 -5.65 0.28
CA VAL A 259 11.98 -4.87 -0.55
C VAL A 259 13.17 -4.36 0.26
N PHE A 260 12.94 -4.12 1.56
CA PHE A 260 13.97 -3.61 2.45
C PHE A 260 14.92 -4.71 2.92
N SER A 261 16.16 -4.32 3.20
CA SER A 261 17.11 -5.21 3.86
C SER A 261 16.54 -5.72 5.19
N SER A 262 16.80 -6.98 5.49
CA SER A 262 16.44 -7.59 6.78
C SER A 262 17.09 -6.91 7.99
N ALA A 263 18.04 -6.00 7.78
CA ALA A 263 18.57 -5.12 8.81
C ALA A 263 17.54 -4.04 9.22
N PHE A 264 16.65 -3.63 8.33
CA PHE A 264 15.59 -2.64 8.56
C PHE A 264 14.21 -3.27 8.70
N ALA A 265 13.95 -4.35 7.97
CA ALA A 265 12.66 -5.06 7.95
C ALA A 265 12.86 -6.57 8.21
N PRO A 266 13.18 -6.97 9.45
CA PRO A 266 13.33 -8.39 9.80
C PRO A 266 11.98 -9.14 9.83
N GLY A 267 10.88 -8.44 10.13
CA GLY A 267 9.55 -8.98 10.32
C GLY A 267 8.77 -9.13 9.02
N VAL A 268 9.26 -9.95 8.09
CA VAL A 268 8.60 -10.25 6.81
C VAL A 268 8.61 -11.75 6.52
N SER A 269 7.76 -12.19 5.59
CA SER A 269 7.72 -13.60 5.17
C SER A 269 9.00 -14.04 4.46
N ALA A 270 9.57 -13.20 3.60
CA ALA A 270 10.74 -13.51 2.77
C ALA A 270 11.86 -12.45 2.94
N PRO A 271 12.59 -12.45 4.08
CA PRO A 271 13.56 -11.42 4.39
C PRO A 271 14.73 -11.39 3.39
N GLN A 272 15.10 -10.20 2.94
CA GLN A 272 16.17 -9.97 1.97
C GLN A 272 17.46 -9.48 2.65
N SER A 273 18.52 -10.27 2.57
CA SER A 273 19.84 -9.87 3.12
C SER A 273 20.46 -8.70 2.34
N LEU A 274 20.18 -8.60 1.05
CA LEU A 274 20.63 -7.55 0.13
C LEU A 274 19.47 -6.66 -0.30
N GLY A 275 18.45 -6.51 0.54
CA GLY A 275 17.33 -5.59 0.31
C GLY A 275 17.77 -4.13 0.31
N LEU A 276 16.87 -3.26 -0.04
CA LEU A 276 17.14 -1.83 -0.18
C LEU A 276 17.21 -1.13 1.19
N ASP A 277 17.94 -0.02 1.19
CA ASP A 277 17.90 0.95 2.28
C ASP A 277 16.64 1.83 2.16
N PRO A 278 15.89 2.07 3.24
CA PRO A 278 14.75 3.00 3.24
C PRO A 278 15.11 4.41 2.75
N GLU A 279 16.35 4.87 2.96
CA GLU A 279 16.81 6.19 2.47
C GLU A 279 16.89 6.27 0.93
N ILE A 280 16.97 5.12 0.25
CA ILE A 280 16.90 5.05 -1.22
C ILE A 280 15.44 5.01 -1.68
N VAL A 281 14.58 4.26 -0.99
CA VAL A 281 13.18 4.04 -1.38
C VAL A 281 12.32 5.27 -1.13
N LEU A 282 12.47 5.94 0.01
CA LEU A 282 11.67 7.11 0.37
C LEU A 282 11.72 8.26 -0.64
N PRO A 283 12.88 8.67 -1.19
CA PRO A 283 12.95 9.66 -2.26
C PRO A 283 12.18 9.25 -3.52
N LEU A 284 12.20 7.97 -3.90
CA LEU A 284 11.49 7.45 -5.06
C LEU A 284 9.96 7.48 -4.84
N ILE A 285 9.48 7.06 -3.66
CA ILE A 285 8.06 7.20 -3.29
C ILE A 285 7.63 8.68 -3.38
N LYS A 286 8.42 9.59 -2.81
CA LYS A 286 8.14 11.04 -2.86
C LYS A 286 8.15 11.57 -4.29
N HIS A 287 8.99 11.02 -5.17
CA HIS A 287 9.03 11.39 -6.59
C HIS A 287 7.70 11.04 -7.27
N VAL A 288 7.21 9.81 -7.09
CA VAL A 288 5.91 9.40 -7.63
C VAL A 288 4.77 10.29 -7.10
N LEU A 289 4.74 10.57 -5.80
CA LEU A 289 3.71 11.44 -5.19
C LEU A 289 3.68 12.86 -5.79
N ARG A 290 4.85 13.42 -6.19
CA ARG A 290 4.94 14.75 -6.79
C ARG A 290 4.23 14.87 -8.13
N THR A 291 3.96 13.78 -8.82
CA THR A 291 3.16 13.78 -10.05
C THR A 291 1.71 14.20 -9.82
N ARG A 292 1.21 14.13 -8.58
CA ARG A 292 -0.20 14.36 -8.19
C ARG A 292 -1.19 13.39 -8.85
N LYS A 293 -0.71 12.29 -9.43
CA LYS A 293 -1.53 11.24 -10.04
C LYS A 293 -1.87 10.11 -9.08
N VAL A 294 -1.21 10.06 -7.91
CA VAL A 294 -1.37 8.96 -6.95
C VAL A 294 -2.74 9.02 -6.29
N ARG A 295 -3.50 7.91 -6.39
CA ARG A 295 -4.86 7.75 -5.86
C ARG A 295 -4.94 6.93 -4.58
N GLY A 296 -3.89 6.21 -4.23
CA GLY A 296 -3.85 5.38 -3.02
C GLY A 296 -2.45 4.84 -2.76
N PHE A 297 -2.29 4.32 -1.56
CA PHE A 297 -1.05 3.73 -1.08
C PHE A 297 -1.36 2.48 -0.26
N ASP A 298 -0.60 1.42 -0.44
CA ASP A 298 -0.58 0.30 0.49
C ASP A 298 0.81 -0.10 0.91
N ILE A 299 0.91 -0.73 2.09
CA ILE A 299 2.10 -1.38 2.60
C ILE A 299 1.74 -2.78 3.10
N CYS A 300 2.48 -3.79 2.65
CA CYS A 300 2.18 -5.20 2.83
C CYS A 300 3.37 -5.98 3.38
N GLU A 301 3.14 -7.25 3.72
CA GLU A 301 4.12 -8.24 4.17
C GLU A 301 4.80 -7.93 5.51
N ILE A 302 4.31 -6.95 6.28
CA ILE A 302 4.73 -6.78 7.68
C ILE A 302 4.21 -7.98 8.47
N SER A 303 5.11 -8.72 9.11
CA SER A 303 4.75 -9.89 9.91
C SER A 303 5.21 -9.72 11.36
N PRO A 304 4.34 -9.24 12.27
CA PRO A 304 4.67 -9.03 13.67
C PRO A 304 5.22 -10.28 14.35
N ARG A 305 4.80 -11.46 13.90
CA ARG A 305 5.28 -12.75 14.42
C ARG A 305 6.79 -12.95 14.29
N PHE A 306 7.41 -12.35 13.30
CA PHE A 306 8.85 -12.45 13.02
C PHE A 306 9.58 -11.13 13.23
N ASP A 307 8.85 -10.08 13.63
CA ASP A 307 9.43 -8.76 13.85
C ASP A 307 10.19 -8.70 15.18
N GLN A 308 11.18 -7.83 15.26
CA GLN A 308 11.95 -7.55 16.46
C GLN A 308 11.63 -6.13 16.95
N ASP A 309 11.12 -6.00 18.17
CA ASP A 309 10.78 -4.71 18.78
C ASP A 309 9.92 -3.82 17.87
N ASN A 310 9.05 -4.42 17.06
CA ASN A 310 8.23 -3.74 16.06
C ASN A 310 9.03 -2.92 15.03
N THR A 311 10.27 -3.28 14.75
CA THR A 311 11.16 -2.54 13.83
C THR A 311 10.54 -2.42 12.44
N THR A 312 9.99 -3.51 11.90
CA THR A 312 9.35 -3.51 10.57
C THR A 312 8.03 -2.73 10.58
N ALA A 313 7.21 -2.91 11.62
CA ALA A 313 5.96 -2.16 11.78
C ALA A 313 6.24 -0.65 11.94
N ASN A 314 7.28 -0.28 12.68
CA ASN A 314 7.74 1.11 12.81
C ASN A 314 8.23 1.69 11.49
N LEU A 315 9.00 0.93 10.71
CA LEU A 315 9.41 1.35 9.37
C LEU A 315 8.17 1.61 8.49
N GLY A 316 7.17 0.73 8.52
CA GLY A 316 5.90 0.93 7.82
C GLY A 316 5.21 2.23 8.23
N ALA A 317 5.13 2.51 9.53
CA ALA A 317 4.56 3.76 10.06
C ALA A 317 5.34 4.99 9.58
N VAL A 318 6.68 4.94 9.55
CA VAL A 318 7.53 6.05 9.06
C VAL A 318 7.32 6.28 7.56
N ILE A 319 7.15 5.23 6.76
CA ILE A 319 6.86 5.35 5.33
C ILE A 319 5.48 6.00 5.12
N ILE A 320 4.45 5.55 5.85
CA ILE A 320 3.11 6.15 5.80
C ILE A 320 3.16 7.64 6.21
N PHE A 321 3.91 7.97 7.28
CA PHE A 321 4.16 9.36 7.68
C PHE A 321 4.77 10.19 6.56
N ALA A 322 5.76 9.64 5.84
CA ALA A 322 6.38 10.32 4.72
C ALA A 322 5.41 10.54 3.54
N VAL A 323 4.50 9.57 3.27
CA VAL A 323 3.44 9.69 2.26
C VAL A 323 2.48 10.82 2.64
N VAL A 324 1.90 10.78 3.84
CA VAL A 324 0.96 11.78 4.35
C VAL A 324 1.58 13.19 4.30
N ASN A 325 2.79 13.35 4.85
CA ASN A 325 3.46 14.65 4.87
C ASN A 325 3.84 15.16 3.47
N THR A 326 4.20 14.26 2.55
CA THR A 326 4.47 14.68 1.18
C THR A 326 3.21 15.22 0.52
N LEU A 327 2.07 14.53 0.66
CA LEU A 327 0.78 14.99 0.14
C LEU A 327 0.32 16.29 0.82
N CYS A 328 0.53 16.45 2.12
CA CYS A 328 0.26 17.70 2.83
C CYS A 328 1.08 18.87 2.26
N ARG A 329 2.39 18.68 2.04
CA ARG A 329 3.26 19.71 1.43
C ARG A 329 2.82 20.08 0.02
N LEU A 330 2.46 19.09 -0.80
CA LEU A 330 1.99 19.32 -2.17
C LEU A 330 0.67 20.12 -2.21
N ASN A 331 -0.11 20.10 -1.14
CA ASN A 331 -1.35 20.86 -0.99
C ASN A 331 -1.19 22.11 -0.11
N SER A 332 0.04 22.50 0.24
CA SER A 332 0.33 23.67 1.10
C SER A 332 -0.32 23.56 2.50
N LEU A 333 -0.38 22.36 3.04
CA LEU A 333 -1.00 22.01 4.33
C LEU A 333 0.01 21.49 5.38
N SER A 334 1.31 21.57 5.13
CA SER A 334 2.35 21.29 6.13
C SER A 334 2.54 22.46 7.07
N ILE A 335 2.87 22.19 8.32
CA ILE A 335 3.34 23.17 9.30
C ILE A 335 4.85 23.36 9.12
#